data_0aeda75cb49028f0780e54d3c0c4d7e3
#
_entry.id   0aeda75cb49028f0780e54d3c0c4d7e3
#
_cell.length_a   1.000
_cell.length_b   1.000
_cell.length_c   1.000
_cell.angle_alpha   90.00
_cell.angle_beta   90.00
_cell.angle_gamma   90.00
#
_symmetry.space_group_name_H-M   'P 1'
#
loop_
_entity.id
_entity.type
_entity.pdbx_description
1 polymer ?
#
loop_
_entity_poly.entity_id
_entity_poly.type
_entity_poly.pdbx_seq_one_letter_code
_entity_poly.pdbx_strand_id
1 'polypeptide(L)'
;MAPDTSPDDATLGTRARLKARTRRSIVDAATDLMHETAGIAFSVDELAARAGVSRRTVFNHFASLDDAVAAVGAGIFGGVRDALLAVDPPPAAPGGDPRAAVLTDLVGALHRADLVGPMASLTRGLGLHGVSDDVSEVPAHQAMLLLRSLSDVSEDLAADLVRRHPGLDRLDVDLLVAQAMSSLVVLHRHWFARTGAATDAASRSLWTDLLDHIAPGASAHPSEGHHG
;
A
#
# COMPACT_ATOMS: atom_id res chain seq x y z
N MET A 1 -32.03 5.12 -28.86
CA MET A 1 -30.86 5.93 -29.25
C MET A 1 -29.67 5.30 -28.52
N ALA A 2 -28.93 4.44 -29.21
CA ALA A 2 -27.75 3.79 -28.65
C ALA A 2 -26.61 4.81 -28.58
N PRO A 3 -25.76 4.80 -27.54
CA PRO A 3 -24.59 5.67 -27.51
C PRO A 3 -23.59 5.20 -28.57
N ASP A 4 -23.27 6.14 -29.45
CA ASP A 4 -22.25 6.01 -30.49
C ASP A 4 -20.88 5.98 -29.79
N THR A 5 -20.38 4.77 -29.50
CA THR A 5 -19.04 4.59 -28.95
C THR A 5 -18.06 4.66 -30.12
N SER A 6 -17.46 5.80 -30.33
CA SER A 6 -16.44 6.00 -31.38
C SER A 6 -15.32 4.96 -31.27
N PRO A 7 -14.82 4.43 -32.41
CA PRO A 7 -13.70 3.46 -32.42
C PRO A 7 -12.42 3.97 -31.74
N ASP A 8 -12.26 5.28 -31.59
CA ASP A 8 -11.15 5.93 -30.87
C ASP A 8 -11.21 5.67 -29.37
N ASP A 9 -12.38 5.64 -28.73
CA ASP A 9 -12.54 5.47 -27.29
C ASP A 9 -12.22 4.01 -26.86
N ALA A 10 -12.59 3.03 -27.68
CA ALA A 10 -12.24 1.62 -27.46
C ALA A 10 -10.72 1.39 -27.62
N THR A 11 -10.08 2.10 -28.54
CA THR A 11 -8.63 2.00 -28.80
C THR A 11 -7.82 2.67 -27.70
N LEU A 12 -8.28 3.82 -27.19
CA LEU A 12 -7.67 4.51 -26.03
C LEU A 12 -7.76 3.63 -24.77
N GLY A 13 -8.91 3.01 -24.52
CA GLY A 13 -9.07 2.08 -23.40
C GLY A 13 -8.17 0.85 -23.50
N THR A 14 -7.94 0.31 -24.70
CA THR A 14 -7.06 -0.83 -24.94
C THR A 14 -5.58 -0.45 -24.73
N ARG A 15 -5.15 0.70 -25.23
CA ARG A 15 -3.77 1.21 -25.01
C ARG A 15 -3.49 1.49 -23.54
N ALA A 16 -4.42 2.09 -22.81
CA ALA A 16 -4.29 2.34 -21.38
C ALA A 16 -4.18 1.03 -20.59
N ARG A 17 -5.00 0.03 -20.92
CA ARG A 17 -4.93 -1.30 -20.29
C ARG A 17 -3.60 -2.01 -20.57
N LEU A 18 -3.11 -1.94 -21.82
CA LEU A 18 -1.82 -2.52 -22.17
C LEU A 18 -0.69 -1.82 -21.44
N LYS A 19 -0.71 -0.49 -21.36
CA LYS A 19 0.26 0.30 -20.60
C LYS A 19 0.25 -0.07 -19.12
N ALA A 20 -0.92 -0.19 -18.51
CA ALA A 20 -1.06 -0.60 -17.11
C ALA A 20 -0.55 -2.04 -16.88
N ARG A 21 -0.85 -2.97 -17.81
CA ARG A 21 -0.34 -4.35 -17.74
C ARG A 21 1.18 -4.41 -17.82
N THR A 22 1.78 -3.70 -18.78
CA THR A 22 3.25 -3.63 -18.91
C THR A 22 3.89 -3.03 -17.67
N ARG A 23 3.32 -1.93 -17.13
CA ARG A 23 3.81 -1.34 -15.88
C ARG A 23 3.77 -2.34 -14.73
N ARG A 24 2.69 -3.08 -14.58
CA ARG A 24 2.56 -4.13 -13.54
C ARG A 24 3.61 -5.22 -13.73
N SER A 25 3.79 -5.75 -14.96
CA SER A 25 4.82 -6.76 -15.24
C SER A 25 6.24 -6.30 -14.87
N ILE A 26 6.57 -5.01 -15.03
CA ILE A 26 7.86 -4.46 -14.63
C ILE A 26 7.98 -4.40 -13.10
N VAL A 27 6.91 -4.02 -12.38
CA VAL A 27 6.88 -3.98 -10.91
C VAL A 27 7.00 -5.39 -10.33
N ASP A 28 6.29 -6.37 -10.89
CA ASP A 28 6.36 -7.78 -10.47
C ASP A 28 7.79 -8.32 -10.65
N ALA A 29 8.42 -8.03 -11.80
CA ALA A 29 9.80 -8.41 -12.08
C ALA A 29 10.80 -7.74 -11.12
N ALA A 30 10.58 -6.48 -10.75
CA ALA A 30 11.40 -5.79 -9.75
C ALA A 30 11.25 -6.44 -8.37
N THR A 31 10.03 -6.81 -7.99
CA THR A 31 9.75 -7.53 -6.74
C THR A 31 10.50 -8.86 -6.68
N ASP A 32 10.46 -9.65 -7.76
CA ASP A 32 11.17 -10.93 -7.85
C ASP A 32 12.68 -10.75 -7.72
N LEU A 33 13.26 -9.77 -8.44
CA LEU A 33 14.69 -9.47 -8.38
C LEU A 33 15.11 -9.00 -6.99
N MET A 34 14.33 -8.15 -6.33
CA MET A 34 14.58 -7.74 -4.95
C MET A 34 14.62 -8.93 -3.99
N HIS A 35 13.73 -9.91 -4.18
CA HIS A 35 13.76 -11.14 -3.38
C HIS A 35 14.99 -12.01 -3.63
N GLU A 36 15.39 -12.15 -4.89
CA GLU A 36 16.54 -12.98 -5.28
C GLU A 36 17.87 -12.38 -4.81
N THR A 37 18.00 -11.05 -4.90
CA THR A 37 19.23 -10.33 -4.52
C THR A 37 19.26 -9.92 -3.06
N ALA A 38 18.17 -10.14 -2.30
CA ALA A 38 17.96 -9.62 -0.96
C ALA A 38 18.29 -8.11 -0.87
N GLY A 39 17.87 -7.34 -1.89
CA GLY A 39 18.16 -5.92 -2.01
C GLY A 39 17.76 -5.34 -3.35
N ILE A 40 18.26 -4.14 -3.63
CA ILE A 40 18.01 -3.40 -4.87
C ILE A 40 19.21 -3.44 -5.84
N ALA A 41 20.13 -4.38 -5.65
CA ALA A 41 21.38 -4.49 -6.42
C ALA A 41 21.17 -5.26 -7.74
N PHE A 42 20.31 -4.74 -8.62
CA PHE A 42 20.11 -5.26 -9.98
C PHE A 42 20.11 -4.12 -10.99
N SER A 43 20.37 -4.46 -12.25
CA SER A 43 20.43 -3.49 -13.36
C SER A 43 19.09 -3.36 -14.08
N VAL A 44 18.94 -2.26 -14.86
CA VAL A 44 17.79 -2.09 -15.77
C VAL A 44 17.72 -3.19 -16.83
N ASP A 45 18.86 -3.76 -17.22
CA ASP A 45 18.91 -4.83 -18.22
C ASP A 45 18.36 -6.14 -17.64
N GLU A 46 18.70 -6.47 -16.39
CA GLU A 46 18.13 -7.62 -15.67
C GLU A 46 16.63 -7.44 -15.44
N LEU A 47 16.19 -6.22 -15.05
CA LEU A 47 14.78 -5.91 -14.90
C LEU A 47 14.01 -6.06 -16.21
N ALA A 48 14.56 -5.54 -17.32
CA ALA A 48 13.94 -5.64 -18.63
C ALA A 48 13.81 -7.10 -19.09
N ALA A 49 14.89 -7.89 -18.92
CA ALA A 49 14.92 -9.31 -19.25
C ALA A 49 13.88 -10.09 -18.43
N ARG A 50 13.80 -9.86 -17.12
CA ARG A 50 12.84 -10.50 -16.21
C ARG A 50 11.39 -10.14 -16.54
N ALA A 51 11.13 -8.88 -16.86
CA ALA A 51 9.79 -8.39 -17.24
C ALA A 51 9.37 -8.80 -18.67
N GLY A 52 10.28 -9.39 -19.47
CA GLY A 52 10.02 -9.72 -20.87
C GLY A 52 9.83 -8.51 -21.78
N VAL A 53 10.49 -7.39 -21.46
CA VAL A 53 10.37 -6.12 -22.21
C VAL A 53 11.74 -5.58 -22.61
N SER A 54 11.77 -4.56 -23.47
CA SER A 54 13.02 -3.87 -23.77
C SER A 54 13.40 -2.87 -22.69
N ARG A 55 14.71 -2.57 -22.53
CA ARG A 55 15.21 -1.47 -21.68
C ARG A 55 14.49 -0.15 -21.97
N ARG A 56 14.24 0.18 -23.26
CA ARG A 56 13.47 1.35 -23.67
C ARG A 56 12.04 1.32 -23.12
N THR A 57 11.44 0.13 -23.07
CA THR A 57 10.09 -0.01 -22.51
C THR A 57 10.10 0.27 -21.01
N VAL A 58 11.12 -0.18 -20.27
CA VAL A 58 11.26 0.17 -18.84
C VAL A 58 11.31 1.68 -18.67
N PHE A 59 12.17 2.38 -19.42
CA PHE A 59 12.28 3.84 -19.34
C PHE A 59 11.04 4.62 -19.85
N ASN A 60 10.19 4.01 -20.68
CA ASN A 60 8.90 4.61 -21.04
C ASN A 60 7.87 4.57 -19.88
N HIS A 61 8.08 3.71 -18.88
CA HIS A 61 7.18 3.54 -17.72
C HIS A 61 7.75 4.13 -16.43
N PHE A 62 9.08 4.17 -16.31
CA PHE A 62 9.79 4.64 -15.13
C PHE A 62 10.98 5.50 -15.55
N ALA A 63 11.14 6.66 -14.95
CA ALA A 63 12.24 7.57 -15.32
C ALA A 63 13.61 7.02 -14.88
N SER A 64 13.63 6.18 -13.84
CA SER A 64 14.83 5.55 -13.29
C SER A 64 14.52 4.13 -12.78
N LEU A 65 15.56 3.36 -12.44
CA LEU A 65 15.43 2.09 -11.73
C LEU A 65 14.80 2.32 -10.34
N ASP A 66 15.19 3.40 -9.68
CA ASP A 66 14.66 3.80 -8.37
C ASP A 66 13.14 4.02 -8.40
N ASP A 67 12.61 4.61 -9.49
CA ASP A 67 11.17 4.76 -9.65
C ASP A 67 10.46 3.41 -9.80
N ALA A 68 11.09 2.43 -10.42
CA ALA A 68 10.53 1.08 -10.50
C ALA A 68 10.54 0.38 -9.12
N VAL A 69 11.62 0.54 -8.34
CA VAL A 69 11.73 0.03 -6.96
C VAL A 69 10.72 0.74 -6.04
N ALA A 70 10.60 2.06 -6.13
CA ALA A 70 9.60 2.81 -5.36
C ALA A 70 8.17 2.36 -5.67
N ALA A 71 7.89 2.00 -6.93
CA ALA A 71 6.59 1.47 -7.33
C ALA A 71 6.27 0.08 -6.72
N VAL A 72 7.28 -0.72 -6.35
CA VAL A 72 7.08 -1.96 -5.58
C VAL A 72 6.51 -1.63 -4.20
N GLY A 73 7.12 -0.66 -3.51
CA GLY A 73 6.63 -0.18 -2.22
C GLY A 73 5.20 0.39 -2.31
N ALA A 74 4.95 1.22 -3.32
CA ALA A 74 3.61 1.78 -3.57
C ALA A 74 2.56 0.69 -3.86
N GLY A 75 2.93 -0.40 -4.54
CA GLY A 75 2.03 -1.52 -4.84
C GLY A 75 1.52 -2.24 -3.60
N ILE A 76 2.31 -2.28 -2.51
CA ILE A 76 1.92 -2.90 -1.24
C ILE A 76 0.68 -2.20 -0.66
N PHE A 77 0.68 -0.88 -0.70
CA PHE A 77 -0.42 -0.08 -0.18
C PHE A 77 -1.55 0.13 -1.18
N GLY A 78 -1.36 -0.25 -2.45
CA GLY A 78 -2.43 -0.27 -3.45
C GLY A 78 -3.61 -1.13 -3.01
N GLY A 79 -3.33 -2.26 -2.34
CA GLY A 79 -4.35 -3.11 -1.75
C GLY A 79 -5.17 -2.42 -0.66
N VAL A 80 -4.59 -1.50 0.12
CA VAL A 80 -5.32 -0.70 1.12
C VAL A 80 -6.29 0.25 0.42
N ARG A 81 -5.82 0.92 -0.63
CA ARG A 81 -6.65 1.83 -1.44
C ARG A 81 -7.80 1.09 -2.10
N ASP A 82 -7.54 -0.06 -2.70
CA ASP A 82 -8.57 -0.90 -3.31
C ASP A 82 -9.60 -1.36 -2.26
N ALA A 83 -9.14 -1.76 -1.08
CA ALA A 83 -10.01 -2.14 0.04
C ALA A 83 -10.82 -0.94 0.59
N LEU A 84 -10.26 0.26 0.57
CA LEU A 84 -10.96 1.50 0.94
C LEU A 84 -12.08 1.79 -0.06
N LEU A 85 -11.79 1.70 -1.35
CA LEU A 85 -12.73 2.04 -2.42
C LEU A 85 -13.79 0.96 -2.67
N ALA A 86 -13.57 -0.28 -2.19
CA ALA A 86 -14.49 -1.40 -2.36
C ALA A 86 -15.76 -1.30 -1.50
N VAL A 87 -15.77 -0.44 -0.48
CA VAL A 87 -16.88 -0.29 0.48
C VAL A 87 -17.23 1.18 0.58
N ASP A 88 -18.52 1.50 0.64
CA ASP A 88 -18.96 2.88 0.91
C ASP A 88 -18.51 3.34 2.30
N PRO A 89 -18.20 4.64 2.48
CA PRO A 89 -17.82 5.16 3.79
C PRO A 89 -18.96 4.95 4.79
N PRO A 90 -18.63 4.63 6.05
CA PRO A 90 -19.66 4.50 7.08
C PRO A 90 -20.48 5.79 7.19
N PRO A 91 -21.79 5.71 7.39
CA PRO A 91 -22.61 6.90 7.54
C PRO A 91 -22.13 7.70 8.76
N ALA A 92 -21.99 9.01 8.58
CA ALA A 92 -21.63 9.89 9.67
C ALA A 92 -22.68 9.79 10.78
N ALA A 93 -22.25 9.44 11.99
CA ALA A 93 -23.15 9.44 13.14
C ALA A 93 -23.64 10.89 13.40
N PRO A 94 -24.94 11.12 13.67
CA PRO A 94 -25.43 12.45 14.00
C PRO A 94 -24.65 13.04 15.19
N GLY A 95 -23.94 14.14 14.97
CA GLY A 95 -23.08 14.76 16.00
C GLY A 95 -21.77 14.03 16.29
N GLY A 96 -21.41 13.01 15.48
CA GLY A 96 -20.15 12.30 15.58
C GLY A 96 -18.98 13.14 15.13
N ASP A 97 -17.77 12.79 15.64
CA ASP A 97 -16.53 13.41 15.21
C ASP A 97 -16.18 12.97 13.76
N PRO A 98 -16.09 13.90 12.80
CA PRO A 98 -15.73 13.57 11.43
C PRO A 98 -14.35 12.89 11.31
N ARG A 99 -13.40 13.22 12.20
CA ARG A 99 -12.08 12.58 12.23
C ARG A 99 -12.15 11.10 12.60
N ALA A 100 -13.04 10.76 13.55
CA ALA A 100 -13.28 9.37 13.93
C ALA A 100 -13.87 8.57 12.76
N ALA A 101 -14.71 9.16 11.92
CA ALA A 101 -15.25 8.51 10.73
C ALA A 101 -14.15 8.17 9.71
N VAL A 102 -13.21 9.10 9.44
CA VAL A 102 -12.07 8.86 8.57
C VAL A 102 -11.15 7.76 9.12
N LEU A 103 -10.86 7.80 10.41
CA LEU A 103 -10.04 6.75 11.05
C LEU A 103 -10.71 5.39 10.96
N THR A 104 -12.02 5.31 11.18
CA THR A 104 -12.79 4.06 11.07
C THR A 104 -12.75 3.51 9.64
N ASP A 105 -12.91 4.37 8.63
CA ASP A 105 -12.86 3.97 7.23
C ASP A 105 -11.45 3.46 6.85
N LEU A 106 -10.41 4.20 7.26
CA LEU A 106 -9.02 3.86 7.01
C LEU A 106 -8.60 2.55 7.72
N VAL A 107 -8.88 2.40 9.01
CA VAL A 107 -8.56 1.18 9.77
C VAL A 107 -9.35 -0.01 9.22
N GLY A 108 -10.62 0.19 8.87
CA GLY A 108 -11.40 -0.84 8.19
C GLY A 108 -10.78 -1.28 6.86
N ALA A 109 -10.22 -0.36 6.07
CA ALA A 109 -9.50 -0.69 4.84
C ALA A 109 -8.21 -1.48 5.13
N LEU A 110 -7.45 -1.11 6.17
CA LEU A 110 -6.25 -1.82 6.61
C LEU A 110 -6.55 -3.27 7.05
N HIS A 111 -7.65 -3.49 7.74
CA HIS A 111 -8.09 -4.84 8.12
C HIS A 111 -8.53 -5.69 6.93
N ARG A 112 -9.16 -5.09 5.92
CA ARG A 112 -9.59 -5.79 4.70
C ARG A 112 -8.43 -6.10 3.75
N ALA A 113 -7.38 -5.31 3.77
CA ALA A 113 -6.21 -5.50 2.94
C ALA A 113 -5.30 -6.59 3.52
N ASP A 114 -4.93 -7.61 2.72
CA ASP A 114 -3.87 -8.56 3.12
C ASP A 114 -2.50 -7.87 2.96
N LEU A 115 -2.01 -7.26 4.03
CA LEU A 115 -0.71 -6.58 4.04
C LEU A 115 0.44 -7.50 4.43
N VAL A 116 0.18 -8.66 5.06
CA VAL A 116 1.22 -9.53 5.61
C VAL A 116 2.13 -10.09 4.52
N GLY A 117 1.56 -10.62 3.44
CA GLY A 117 2.33 -11.12 2.31
C GLY A 117 3.19 -10.04 1.64
N PRO A 118 2.60 -8.93 1.18
CA PRO A 118 3.32 -7.82 0.58
C PRO A 118 4.41 -7.21 1.48
N MET A 119 4.11 -7.02 2.77
CA MET A 119 5.09 -6.48 3.74
C MET A 119 6.25 -7.44 3.98
N ALA A 120 5.98 -8.74 4.13
CA ALA A 120 7.01 -9.77 4.23
C ALA A 120 7.92 -9.77 2.98
N SER A 121 7.33 -9.58 1.82
CA SER A 121 8.05 -9.49 0.55
C SER A 121 8.97 -8.28 0.49
N LEU A 122 8.46 -7.11 0.86
CA LEU A 122 9.26 -5.88 0.91
C LEU A 122 10.41 -5.99 1.92
N THR A 123 10.12 -6.50 3.11
CA THR A 123 11.12 -6.67 4.18
C THR A 123 12.27 -7.55 3.71
N ARG A 124 11.97 -8.69 3.07
CA ARG A 124 12.98 -9.57 2.49
C ARG A 124 13.70 -8.94 1.31
N GLY A 125 12.95 -8.32 0.40
CA GLY A 125 13.48 -7.69 -0.80
C GLY A 125 14.40 -6.50 -0.54
N LEU A 126 14.22 -5.79 0.56
CA LEU A 126 15.11 -4.70 0.99
C LEU A 126 16.25 -5.16 1.89
N GLY A 127 16.37 -6.46 2.17
CA GLY A 127 17.40 -6.98 3.06
C GLY A 127 17.26 -6.49 4.51
N LEU A 128 16.07 -6.07 4.93
CA LEU A 128 15.80 -5.57 6.27
C LEU A 128 15.79 -6.68 7.33
N HIS A 129 16.62 -7.69 7.16
CA HIS A 129 16.77 -8.83 8.06
C HIS A 129 17.49 -8.36 9.33
N GLY A 130 16.76 -8.00 10.34
CA GLY A 130 17.32 -7.63 11.63
C GLY A 130 17.53 -6.13 11.79
N VAL A 131 16.65 -5.31 11.26
CA VAL A 131 16.51 -3.91 11.74
C VAL A 131 16.05 -3.97 13.19
N SER A 132 17.00 -4.34 14.06
CA SER A 132 16.95 -4.01 15.48
C SER A 132 17.03 -2.50 15.56
N ASP A 133 16.06 -1.89 16.16
CA ASP A 133 15.95 -0.52 16.69
C ASP A 133 16.73 0.65 16.03
N ASP A 134 17.69 0.40 15.14
CA ASP A 134 18.54 1.44 14.56
C ASP A 134 18.29 1.59 13.05
N VAL A 135 17.43 2.56 12.69
CA VAL A 135 17.17 2.98 11.30
C VAL A 135 18.46 3.45 10.61
N SER A 136 19.55 3.70 11.37
CA SER A 136 20.84 4.13 10.83
C SER A 136 21.56 3.03 10.03
N GLU A 137 21.14 1.76 10.15
CA GLU A 137 21.72 0.65 9.38
C GLU A 137 21.13 0.53 7.96
N VAL A 138 19.98 1.18 7.68
CA VAL A 138 19.40 1.19 6.33
C VAL A 138 20.22 2.13 5.44
N PRO A 139 20.76 1.66 4.31
CA PRO A 139 21.49 2.53 3.39
C PRO A 139 20.63 3.76 3.01
N ALA A 140 21.22 4.96 3.07
CA ALA A 140 20.52 6.22 2.86
C ALA A 140 19.69 6.26 1.57
N HIS A 141 20.19 5.62 0.51
CA HIS A 141 19.46 5.48 -0.75
C HIS A 141 18.17 4.64 -0.59
N GLN A 142 18.22 3.52 0.10
CA GLN A 142 17.04 2.68 0.35
C GLN A 142 16.03 3.39 1.25
N ALA A 143 16.51 4.09 2.29
CA ALA A 143 15.66 4.91 3.16
C ALA A 143 14.92 6.01 2.37
N MET A 144 15.61 6.66 1.41
CA MET A 144 15.01 7.67 0.56
C MET A 144 13.93 7.10 -0.36
N LEU A 145 14.14 5.91 -0.93
CA LEU A 145 13.14 5.23 -1.77
C LEU A 145 11.89 4.85 -0.96
N LEU A 146 12.09 4.35 0.26
CA LEU A 146 10.98 4.05 1.17
C LEU A 146 10.17 5.30 1.53
N LEU A 147 10.85 6.39 1.88
CA LEU A 147 10.19 7.67 2.21
C LEU A 147 9.39 8.19 1.01
N ARG A 148 9.94 8.12 -0.19
CA ARG A 148 9.25 8.52 -1.43
C ARG A 148 8.00 7.66 -1.65
N SER A 149 8.12 6.33 -1.55
CA SER A 149 6.98 5.42 -1.71
C SER A 149 5.87 5.70 -0.70
N LEU A 150 6.24 5.97 0.56
CA LEU A 150 5.29 6.32 1.61
C LEU A 150 4.60 7.65 1.34
N SER A 151 5.33 8.65 0.82
CA SER A 151 4.75 9.95 0.46
C SER A 151 3.74 9.83 -0.67
N ASP A 152 4.10 9.14 -1.77
CA ASP A 152 3.23 8.96 -2.94
C ASP A 152 1.92 8.25 -2.54
N VAL A 153 2.02 7.19 -1.72
CA VAL A 153 0.85 6.46 -1.20
C VAL A 153 -0.01 7.33 -0.28
N SER A 154 0.64 8.10 0.59
CA SER A 154 -0.08 8.98 1.53
C SER A 154 -0.88 10.06 0.78
N GLU A 155 -0.31 10.62 -0.28
CA GLU A 155 -0.99 11.61 -1.13
C GLU A 155 -2.21 11.03 -1.84
N ASP A 156 -2.08 9.85 -2.46
CA ASP A 156 -3.18 9.16 -3.14
C ASP A 156 -4.30 8.80 -2.16
N LEU A 157 -3.95 8.23 -1.01
CA LEU A 157 -4.89 7.83 0.02
C LEU A 157 -5.63 9.04 0.62
N ALA A 158 -4.91 10.12 0.91
CA ALA A 158 -5.49 11.36 1.42
C ALA A 158 -6.44 11.99 0.39
N ALA A 159 -6.08 11.97 -0.91
CA ALA A 159 -6.98 12.46 -1.96
C ALA A 159 -8.29 11.66 -2.05
N ASP A 160 -8.22 10.33 -1.89
CA ASP A 160 -9.42 9.49 -1.86
C ASP A 160 -10.27 9.75 -0.61
N LEU A 161 -9.66 9.87 0.57
CA LEU A 161 -10.36 10.15 1.83
C LEU A 161 -11.03 11.53 1.85
N VAL A 162 -10.39 12.58 1.31
CA VAL A 162 -11.03 13.91 1.16
C VAL A 162 -12.29 13.83 0.31
N ARG A 163 -12.26 13.04 -0.78
CA ARG A 163 -13.47 12.86 -1.62
C ARG A 163 -14.57 12.10 -0.90
N ARG A 164 -14.22 11.16 -0.04
CA ARG A 164 -15.16 10.31 0.71
C ARG A 164 -15.74 11.03 1.93
N HIS A 165 -15.00 11.96 2.52
CA HIS A 165 -15.36 12.68 3.75
C HIS A 165 -15.31 14.20 3.53
N PRO A 166 -16.26 14.78 2.78
CA PRO A 166 -16.23 16.20 2.40
C PRO A 166 -16.43 17.18 3.59
N GLY A 167 -16.70 16.66 4.79
CA GLY A 167 -16.83 17.45 6.02
C GLY A 167 -15.49 17.78 6.70
N LEU A 168 -14.36 17.25 6.21
CA LEU A 168 -13.01 17.54 6.71
C LEU A 168 -12.20 18.32 5.70
N ASP A 169 -11.34 19.20 6.18
CA ASP A 169 -10.39 19.86 5.32
C ASP A 169 -9.19 18.94 4.95
N ARG A 170 -8.42 19.35 3.97
CA ARG A 170 -7.28 18.56 3.46
C ARG A 170 -6.22 18.33 4.54
N LEU A 171 -5.94 19.34 5.37
CA LEU A 171 -4.93 19.27 6.42
C LEU A 171 -5.30 18.22 7.47
N ASP A 172 -6.56 18.18 7.88
CA ASP A 172 -7.05 17.18 8.84
C ASP A 172 -6.85 15.76 8.32
N VAL A 173 -7.20 15.52 7.05
CA VAL A 173 -7.02 14.21 6.41
C VAL A 173 -5.54 13.86 6.27
N ASP A 174 -4.69 14.80 5.83
CA ASP A 174 -3.25 14.58 5.70
C ASP A 174 -2.61 14.20 7.05
N LEU A 175 -3.02 14.84 8.14
CA LEU A 175 -2.54 14.51 9.49
C LEU A 175 -2.99 13.12 9.93
N LEU A 176 -4.23 12.72 9.65
CA LEU A 176 -4.75 11.39 10.00
C LEU A 176 -4.03 10.29 9.19
N VAL A 177 -3.79 10.52 7.90
CA VAL A 177 -3.04 9.59 7.04
C VAL A 177 -1.60 9.48 7.53
N ALA A 178 -0.93 10.60 7.82
CA ALA A 178 0.44 10.60 8.33
C ALA A 178 0.55 9.85 9.68
N GLN A 179 -0.41 10.05 10.58
CA GLN A 179 -0.49 9.31 11.84
C GLN A 179 -0.65 7.80 11.60
N ALA A 180 -1.55 7.40 10.72
CA ALA A 180 -1.76 5.98 10.39
C ALA A 180 -0.50 5.36 9.77
N MET A 181 0.17 6.05 8.84
CA MET A 181 1.42 5.57 8.23
C MET A 181 2.53 5.41 9.27
N SER A 182 2.69 6.38 10.18
CA SER A 182 3.65 6.29 11.28
C SER A 182 3.33 5.12 12.22
N SER A 183 2.05 4.89 12.52
CA SER A 183 1.60 3.75 13.32
C SER A 183 1.92 2.42 12.62
N LEU A 184 1.66 2.31 11.30
CA LEU A 184 1.98 1.11 10.53
C LEU A 184 3.47 0.76 10.56
N VAL A 185 4.37 1.74 10.53
CA VAL A 185 5.82 1.52 10.66
C VAL A 185 6.14 0.89 12.03
N VAL A 186 5.54 1.40 13.11
CA VAL A 186 5.72 0.85 14.47
C VAL A 186 5.15 -0.57 14.56
N LEU A 187 3.93 -0.80 14.04
CA LEU A 187 3.29 -2.11 14.05
C LEU A 187 4.08 -3.12 13.24
N HIS A 188 4.59 -2.74 12.06
CA HIS A 188 5.45 -3.59 11.24
C HIS A 188 6.69 -4.05 12.01
N ARG A 189 7.36 -3.15 12.73
CA ARG A 189 8.53 -3.48 13.55
C ARG A 189 8.19 -4.51 14.64
N HIS A 190 7.07 -4.32 15.34
CA HIS A 190 6.61 -5.28 16.36
C HIS A 190 6.19 -6.62 15.79
N TRP A 191 5.53 -6.62 14.62
CA TRP A 191 5.17 -7.82 13.90
C TRP A 191 6.41 -8.59 13.42
N PHE A 192 7.35 -7.88 12.79
CA PHE A 192 8.59 -8.47 12.30
C PHE A 192 9.44 -9.10 13.40
N ALA A 193 9.62 -8.39 14.52
CA ALA A 193 10.37 -8.88 15.68
C ALA A 193 9.83 -10.20 16.25
N ARG A 194 8.52 -10.48 16.08
CA ARG A 194 7.86 -11.69 16.59
C ARG A 194 7.74 -12.80 15.58
N THR A 195 7.70 -12.48 14.28
CA THR A 195 7.38 -13.44 13.21
C THR A 195 8.54 -13.69 12.25
N GLY A 196 9.57 -12.83 12.22
CA GLY A 196 10.64 -12.89 11.23
C GLY A 196 10.12 -12.78 9.79
N ALA A 197 9.05 -12.03 9.56
CA ALA A 197 8.34 -11.94 8.29
C ALA A 197 7.70 -13.27 7.82
N ALA A 198 7.30 -14.14 8.73
CA ALA A 198 6.46 -15.30 8.39
C ALA A 198 5.09 -14.85 7.86
N THR A 199 4.48 -15.67 6.99
CA THR A 199 3.19 -15.36 6.34
C THR A 199 2.12 -16.39 6.66
N ASP A 200 2.28 -17.13 7.75
CA ASP A 200 1.33 -18.12 8.23
C ASP A 200 0.09 -17.50 8.91
N ALA A 201 -0.82 -18.33 9.34
CA ALA A 201 -2.06 -17.88 9.99
C ALA A 201 -1.80 -17.14 11.32
N ALA A 202 -0.81 -17.59 12.09
CA ALA A 202 -0.46 -16.95 13.36
C ALA A 202 0.10 -15.55 13.14
N SER A 203 0.92 -15.36 12.11
CA SER A 203 1.47 -14.08 11.71
C SER A 203 0.38 -13.10 11.23
N ARG A 204 -0.62 -13.58 10.49
CA ARG A 204 -1.79 -12.78 10.09
C ARG A 204 -2.68 -12.40 11.28
N SER A 205 -2.93 -13.33 12.22
CA SER A 205 -3.67 -13.03 13.43
C SER A 205 -2.98 -11.95 14.26
N LEU A 206 -1.66 -12.09 14.47
CA LEU A 206 -0.88 -11.07 15.17
C LEU A 206 -0.95 -9.70 14.49
N TRP A 207 -0.90 -9.67 13.15
CA TRP A 207 -1.02 -8.41 12.40
C TRP A 207 -2.39 -7.75 12.62
N THR A 208 -3.47 -8.52 12.57
CA THR A 208 -4.83 -8.06 12.86
C THR A 208 -4.94 -7.48 14.26
N ASP A 209 -4.43 -8.20 15.27
CA ASP A 209 -4.42 -7.75 16.67
C ASP A 209 -3.62 -6.43 16.84
N LEU A 210 -2.52 -6.27 16.09
CA LEU A 210 -1.73 -5.05 16.13
C LEU A 210 -2.47 -3.86 15.48
N LEU A 211 -3.21 -4.07 14.40
CA LEU A 211 -4.00 -3.01 13.75
C LEU A 211 -5.07 -2.43 14.69
N ASP A 212 -5.63 -3.21 15.60
CA ASP A 212 -6.61 -2.74 16.57
C ASP A 212 -6.07 -1.64 17.51
N HIS A 213 -4.74 -1.48 17.61
CA HIS A 213 -4.13 -0.41 18.39
C HIS A 213 -4.16 0.95 17.68
N ILE A 214 -4.42 1.03 16.38
CA ILE A 214 -4.47 2.31 15.65
C ILE A 214 -5.72 3.11 16.04
N ALA A 215 -6.87 2.44 16.18
CA ALA A 215 -8.12 3.07 16.59
C ALA A 215 -8.85 2.17 17.60
N PRO A 216 -8.51 2.24 18.89
CA PRO A 216 -9.20 1.46 19.90
C PRO A 216 -10.70 1.84 19.93
N GLY A 217 -11.53 0.90 19.54
CA GLY A 217 -12.99 1.09 19.47
C GLY A 217 -13.61 1.05 18.06
N ALA A 218 -12.83 1.08 16.99
CA ALA A 218 -13.33 0.93 15.62
C ALA A 218 -13.76 -0.52 15.30
N SER A 219 -13.27 -1.49 16.06
CA SER A 219 -13.49 -2.94 15.87
C SER A 219 -14.64 -3.50 16.72
N ALA A 220 -15.47 -2.68 17.37
CA ALA A 220 -16.62 -3.16 18.10
C ALA A 220 -17.67 -3.75 17.11
N HIS A 221 -17.53 -5.02 16.78
CA HIS A 221 -18.62 -5.81 16.22
C HIS A 221 -19.83 -5.69 17.17
N PRO A 222 -21.02 -5.43 16.67
CA PRO A 222 -22.22 -5.53 17.51
C PRO A 222 -22.29 -6.98 18.02
N SER A 223 -22.05 -7.15 19.30
CA SER A 223 -22.34 -8.40 19.99
C SER A 223 -23.80 -8.73 19.74
N GLU A 224 -24.08 -9.79 19.00
CA GLU A 224 -25.42 -10.36 18.90
C GLU A 224 -25.95 -10.57 20.32
N GLY A 225 -26.94 -9.76 20.66
CA GLY A 225 -27.64 -9.86 21.94
C GLY A 225 -28.23 -11.25 22.09
N HIS A 226 -27.66 -12.02 22.99
CA HIS A 226 -28.27 -13.24 23.52
C HIS A 226 -29.53 -12.81 24.27
N HIS A 227 -30.69 -12.95 23.62
CA HIS A 227 -31.96 -12.95 24.33
C HIS A 227 -32.09 -14.33 24.98
N GLY A 228 -31.93 -14.33 26.30
CA GLY A 228 -32.43 -15.41 27.17
C GLY A 228 -33.93 -15.19 27.47
#